data_bdb4ab3c8075072d609d8ffd71eb3241
#
_entry.id   bdb4ab3c8075072d609d8ffd71eb3241
#
_cell.length_a   1.000
_cell.length_b   1.000
_cell.length_c   1.000
_cell.angle_alpha   90.00
_cell.angle_beta   90.00
_cell.angle_gamma   90.00
#
_symmetry.space_group_name_H-M   'P 1'
#
loop_
_entity.id
_entity.type
_entity.pdbx_description
1 polymer ?
#
loop_
_entity_poly.entity_id
_entity_poly.type
_entity_poly.pdbx_seq_one_letter_code
_entity_poly.pdbx_strand_id
1 'polypeptide(L)'
;MEKKLFNGARHLLPVSERQSLEKGLVKMKAKREGKIPALVTAWPKFNDAFCDGLEWRTITVVGARPGTGKTLFMEQVVSDIIEKNPDQKFRVLKFQMEMVDETSAIRKFGLITGADYNTLMSKDGKLVDKKLFEKCVEYYKSTINNDLINVIYDTCTVSEMCATIHYELERYKNEDGTYPNMLVTIDHSALFKNDIGQKDKFEMLGALGEALTYMKKNYPVAFVVLSQLNRNIDDTKRQVEANYGNYVLDSDIYGSDALLQHADVVIGINKPSIRKIKKYGP
;
A
#
# COMPACT_ATOMS: atom_id res chain seq x y z
N MET A 1 -12.21 41.73 -18.30
CA MET A 1 -11.83 40.90 -17.15
C MET A 1 -12.33 39.46 -17.31
N GLU A 2 -13.61 39.23 -17.64
CA GLU A 2 -14.22 37.87 -17.82
C GLU A 2 -13.48 36.99 -18.84
N LYS A 3 -13.12 37.51 -20.02
CA LYS A 3 -12.38 36.71 -21.04
C LYS A 3 -11.03 36.17 -20.56
N LYS A 4 -10.36 36.83 -19.56
CA LYS A 4 -9.11 36.36 -18.99
C LYS A 4 -9.31 35.27 -17.92
N LEU A 5 -10.44 35.29 -17.21
CA LEU A 5 -10.74 34.34 -16.13
C LEU A 5 -11.24 32.99 -16.66
N PHE A 6 -11.94 32.97 -17.81
CA PHE A 6 -12.58 31.75 -18.31
C PHE A 6 -11.95 31.20 -19.59
N ASN A 7 -10.91 31.83 -20.14
CA ASN A 7 -10.30 31.42 -21.40
C ASN A 7 -9.62 30.05 -21.26
N GLY A 8 -10.22 29.01 -21.86
CA GLY A 8 -9.71 27.63 -21.80
C GLY A 8 -10.09 26.84 -20.55
N ALA A 9 -10.85 27.40 -19.60
CA ALA A 9 -11.27 26.67 -18.42
C ALA A 9 -12.36 25.64 -18.74
N ARG A 10 -12.17 24.41 -18.23
CA ARG A 10 -13.15 23.33 -18.35
C ARG A 10 -14.39 23.64 -17.51
N HIS A 11 -15.56 23.57 -18.11
CA HIS A 11 -16.83 23.66 -17.37
C HIS A 11 -17.04 22.38 -16.53
N LEU A 12 -17.27 22.55 -15.21
CA LEU A 12 -17.55 21.45 -14.30
C LEU A 12 -19.07 21.32 -14.11
N LEU A 13 -19.57 20.10 -14.21
CA LEU A 13 -21.00 19.81 -13.96
C LEU A 13 -21.20 19.47 -12.48
N PRO A 14 -21.99 20.27 -11.76
CA PRO A 14 -22.28 19.96 -10.36
C PRO A 14 -23.23 18.76 -10.24
N VAL A 15 -23.03 17.98 -9.17
CA VAL A 15 -23.97 16.92 -8.77
C VAL A 15 -24.82 17.47 -7.62
N SER A 16 -26.15 17.23 -7.63
CA SER A 16 -27.00 17.68 -6.53
C SER A 16 -26.70 16.91 -5.23
N GLU A 17 -26.84 17.57 -4.09
CA GLU A 17 -26.69 16.94 -2.78
C GLU A 17 -27.59 15.71 -2.64
N ARG A 18 -28.85 15.82 -3.08
CA ARG A 18 -29.81 14.71 -3.08
C ARG A 18 -29.27 13.48 -3.79
N GLN A 19 -28.69 13.63 -4.99
CA GLN A 19 -28.07 12.51 -5.72
C GLN A 19 -26.88 11.91 -4.97
N SER A 20 -26.10 12.73 -4.27
CA SER A 20 -24.98 12.27 -3.44
C SER A 20 -25.47 11.48 -2.23
N LEU A 21 -26.52 11.95 -1.56
CA LEU A 21 -27.17 11.25 -0.43
C LEU A 21 -27.78 9.92 -0.86
N GLU A 22 -28.49 9.88 -2.00
CA GLU A 22 -29.04 8.64 -2.55
C GLU A 22 -27.94 7.59 -2.80
N LYS A 23 -26.82 7.99 -3.42
CA LYS A 23 -25.66 7.12 -3.61
C LYS A 23 -25.06 6.63 -2.28
N GLY A 24 -24.99 7.51 -1.29
CA GLY A 24 -24.53 7.17 0.06
C GLY A 24 -25.40 6.11 0.74
N LEU A 25 -26.72 6.28 0.68
CA LEU A 25 -27.68 5.31 1.23
C LEU A 25 -27.59 3.95 0.53
N VAL A 26 -27.45 3.95 -0.81
CA VAL A 26 -27.27 2.70 -1.58
C VAL A 26 -25.98 2.00 -1.15
N LYS A 27 -24.86 2.75 -1.01
CA LYS A 27 -23.58 2.18 -0.53
C LYS A 27 -23.72 1.60 0.89
N MET A 28 -24.33 2.34 1.82
CA MET A 28 -24.55 1.88 3.20
C MET A 28 -25.37 0.58 3.24
N LYS A 29 -26.46 0.52 2.47
CA LYS A 29 -27.31 -0.68 2.37
C LYS A 29 -26.51 -1.85 1.81
N ALA A 30 -25.78 -1.67 0.71
CA ALA A 30 -24.96 -2.70 0.08
C ALA A 30 -23.85 -3.22 1.03
N LYS A 31 -23.24 -2.32 1.82
CA LYS A 31 -22.25 -2.72 2.85
C LYS A 31 -22.87 -3.60 3.92
N ARG A 32 -24.03 -3.20 4.47
CA ARG A 32 -24.79 -3.98 5.46
C ARG A 32 -25.21 -5.35 4.96
N GLU A 33 -25.52 -5.47 3.68
CA GLU A 33 -25.92 -6.71 3.03
C GLU A 33 -24.69 -7.57 2.59
N GLY A 34 -23.45 -7.15 2.90
CA GLY A 34 -22.22 -7.85 2.51
C GLY A 34 -21.90 -7.80 1.01
N LYS A 35 -22.61 -6.95 0.22
CA LYS A 35 -22.42 -6.83 -1.23
C LYS A 35 -21.18 -6.04 -1.62
N ILE A 36 -20.64 -5.24 -0.70
CA ILE A 36 -19.40 -4.47 -0.88
C ILE A 36 -18.46 -4.84 0.27
N PRO A 37 -17.80 -6.00 0.22
CA PRO A 37 -16.89 -6.42 1.25
C PRO A 37 -15.60 -5.60 1.20
N ALA A 38 -15.03 -5.28 2.38
CA ALA A 38 -13.67 -4.82 2.49
C ALA A 38 -12.69 -5.99 2.35
N LEU A 39 -11.42 -5.70 2.14
CA LEU A 39 -10.37 -6.71 2.19
C LEU A 39 -10.00 -6.97 3.64
N VAL A 40 -10.49 -8.06 4.20
CA VAL A 40 -10.22 -8.49 5.58
C VAL A 40 -8.74 -8.80 5.74
N THR A 41 -8.12 -8.28 6.80
CA THR A 41 -6.72 -8.54 7.16
C THR A 41 -6.63 -9.55 8.31
N ALA A 42 -5.42 -10.02 8.64
CA ALA A 42 -5.19 -10.89 9.79
C ALA A 42 -5.28 -10.17 11.14
N TRP A 43 -5.48 -8.85 11.16
CA TRP A 43 -5.51 -8.05 12.39
C TRP A 43 -6.93 -7.62 12.77
N PRO A 44 -7.60 -8.30 13.71
CA PRO A 44 -9.00 -7.98 14.07
C PRO A 44 -9.18 -6.52 14.48
N LYS A 45 -8.30 -5.97 15.32
CA LYS A 45 -8.38 -4.57 15.75
C LYS A 45 -8.26 -3.57 14.60
N PHE A 46 -7.49 -3.92 13.56
CA PHE A 46 -7.41 -3.11 12.34
C PHE A 46 -8.73 -3.17 11.58
N ASN A 47 -9.26 -4.37 11.38
CA ASN A 47 -10.53 -4.55 10.68
C ASN A 47 -11.67 -3.81 11.39
N ASP A 48 -11.74 -3.91 12.72
CA ASP A 48 -12.76 -3.20 13.53
C ASP A 48 -12.64 -1.67 13.40
N ALA A 49 -11.42 -1.15 13.34
CA ALA A 49 -11.17 0.29 13.20
C ALA A 49 -11.46 0.84 11.78
N PHE A 50 -11.39 -0.01 10.74
CA PHE A 50 -11.43 0.41 9.34
C PHE A 50 -12.53 -0.31 8.54
N CYS A 51 -13.76 -0.29 9.04
CA CYS A 51 -14.94 -0.78 8.31
C CYS A 51 -14.79 -2.21 7.78
N ASP A 52 -14.32 -3.13 8.61
CA ASP A 52 -14.06 -4.55 8.35
C ASP A 52 -12.78 -4.84 7.53
N GLY A 53 -11.89 -3.86 7.33
CA GLY A 53 -10.62 -4.05 6.63
C GLY A 53 -10.25 -2.93 5.68
N LEU A 54 -9.42 -3.22 4.68
CA LEU A 54 -9.07 -2.23 3.64
C LEU A 54 -10.25 -2.05 2.68
N GLU A 55 -10.79 -0.85 2.60
CA GLU A 55 -11.86 -0.55 1.66
C GLU A 55 -11.30 -0.27 0.25
N TRP A 56 -12.09 -0.61 -0.77
CA TRP A 56 -11.82 -0.21 -2.14
C TRP A 56 -11.95 1.32 -2.29
N ARG A 57 -11.16 1.90 -3.19
CA ARG A 57 -11.10 3.34 -3.45
C ARG A 57 -10.55 4.14 -2.27
N THR A 58 -9.61 3.57 -1.54
CA THR A 58 -8.91 4.23 -0.42
C THR A 58 -7.40 4.25 -0.62
N ILE A 59 -6.75 5.20 0.04
CA ILE A 59 -5.30 5.34 0.11
C ILE A 59 -4.89 5.15 1.56
N THR A 60 -4.15 4.08 1.83
CA THR A 60 -3.54 3.81 3.14
C THR A 60 -2.04 4.11 3.06
N VAL A 61 -1.56 5.06 3.86
CA VAL A 61 -0.14 5.38 3.98
C VAL A 61 0.44 4.71 5.22
N VAL A 62 1.54 3.99 5.06
CA VAL A 62 2.22 3.27 6.15
C VAL A 62 3.61 3.85 6.36
N GLY A 63 3.79 4.59 7.45
CA GLY A 63 5.06 5.19 7.83
C GLY A 63 5.89 4.30 8.75
N ALA A 64 7.18 4.10 8.44
CA ALA A 64 8.10 3.37 9.29
C ALA A 64 9.56 3.77 9.09
N ARG A 65 10.40 3.59 10.13
CA ARG A 65 11.85 3.77 10.00
C ARG A 65 12.50 2.61 9.24
N PRO A 66 13.66 2.83 8.59
CA PRO A 66 14.45 1.73 8.04
C PRO A 66 14.71 0.64 9.10
N GLY A 67 14.69 -0.62 8.68
CA GLY A 67 14.93 -1.76 9.59
C GLY A 67 13.77 -2.13 10.53
N THR A 68 12.63 -1.44 10.47
CA THR A 68 11.45 -1.79 11.28
C THR A 68 10.61 -2.92 10.68
N GLY A 69 10.88 -3.32 9.44
CA GLY A 69 10.17 -4.41 8.75
C GLY A 69 9.03 -3.94 7.82
N LYS A 70 9.10 -2.72 7.26
CA LYS A 70 8.08 -2.18 6.33
C LYS A 70 7.71 -3.15 5.21
N THR A 71 8.71 -3.58 4.44
CA THR A 71 8.50 -4.50 3.32
C THR A 71 7.89 -5.82 3.76
N LEU A 72 8.36 -6.37 4.90
CA LEU A 72 7.79 -7.60 5.48
C LEU A 72 6.33 -7.40 5.88
N PHE A 73 6.00 -6.25 6.48
CA PHE A 73 4.62 -5.88 6.80
C PHE A 73 3.75 -5.88 5.55
N MET A 74 4.21 -5.24 4.46
CA MET A 74 3.48 -5.19 3.20
C MET A 74 3.27 -6.59 2.59
N GLU A 75 4.30 -7.42 2.60
CA GLU A 75 4.21 -8.81 2.11
C GLU A 75 3.22 -9.63 2.93
N GLN A 76 3.20 -9.44 4.25
CA GLN A 76 2.25 -10.11 5.13
C GLN A 76 0.83 -9.62 4.85
N VAL A 77 0.61 -8.30 4.72
CA VAL A 77 -0.71 -7.73 4.38
C VAL A 77 -1.26 -8.34 3.10
N VAL A 78 -0.44 -8.38 2.04
CA VAL A 78 -0.86 -8.96 0.75
C VAL A 78 -1.19 -10.45 0.89
N SER A 79 -0.37 -11.22 1.62
CA SER A 79 -0.59 -12.64 1.84
C SER A 79 -1.88 -12.90 2.61
N ASP A 80 -2.08 -12.17 3.70
CA ASP A 80 -3.26 -12.29 4.56
C ASP A 80 -4.55 -11.92 3.80
N ILE A 81 -4.50 -10.85 3.00
CA ILE A 81 -5.64 -10.44 2.18
C ILE A 81 -6.03 -11.53 1.19
N ILE A 82 -5.06 -12.16 0.53
CA ILE A 82 -5.34 -13.24 -0.41
C ILE A 82 -5.95 -14.46 0.31
N GLU A 83 -5.38 -14.83 1.46
CA GLU A 83 -5.83 -16.00 2.23
C GLU A 83 -7.22 -15.79 2.83
N LYS A 84 -7.49 -14.59 3.36
CA LYS A 84 -8.72 -14.31 4.11
C LYS A 84 -9.91 -13.87 3.25
N ASN A 85 -9.68 -13.60 1.97
CA ASN A 85 -10.73 -13.18 1.05
C ASN A 85 -10.83 -14.09 -0.21
N PRO A 86 -10.94 -15.42 -0.06
CA PRO A 86 -10.88 -16.35 -1.17
C PRO A 86 -12.05 -16.18 -2.16
N ASP A 87 -13.19 -15.68 -1.69
CA ASP A 87 -14.39 -15.48 -2.49
C ASP A 87 -14.43 -14.12 -3.22
N GLN A 88 -13.49 -13.22 -2.90
CA GLN A 88 -13.41 -11.93 -3.55
C GLN A 88 -12.53 -11.99 -4.80
N LYS A 89 -13.05 -11.49 -5.92
CA LYS A 89 -12.28 -11.33 -7.16
C LYS A 89 -11.57 -9.98 -7.16
N PHE A 90 -10.25 -9.99 -7.15
CA PHE A 90 -9.41 -8.80 -7.25
C PHE A 90 -8.05 -9.14 -7.87
N ARG A 91 -7.26 -8.14 -8.19
CA ARG A 91 -5.88 -8.24 -8.66
C ARG A 91 -4.95 -7.51 -7.69
N VAL A 92 -3.69 -7.89 -7.66
CA VAL A 92 -2.66 -7.21 -6.88
C VAL A 92 -1.55 -6.76 -7.83
N LEU A 93 -1.27 -5.46 -7.83
CA LEU A 93 -0.13 -4.88 -8.55
C LEU A 93 0.84 -4.28 -7.53
N LYS A 94 2.08 -4.75 -7.55
CA LYS A 94 3.11 -4.34 -6.59
C LYS A 94 4.19 -3.54 -7.28
N PHE A 95 4.48 -2.34 -6.77
CA PHE A 95 5.68 -1.56 -7.13
C PHE A 95 6.72 -1.77 -6.03
N GLN A 96 7.68 -2.67 -6.27
CA GLN A 96 8.76 -3.05 -5.34
C GLN A 96 10.11 -2.52 -5.82
N MET A 97 10.25 -1.20 -5.87
CA MET A 97 11.38 -0.50 -6.47
C MET A 97 12.67 -0.52 -5.63
N GLU A 98 12.62 -1.02 -4.39
CA GLU A 98 13.78 -1.04 -3.46
C GLU A 98 14.67 -2.27 -3.67
N MET A 99 14.13 -3.36 -4.16
CA MET A 99 14.83 -4.65 -4.22
C MET A 99 14.81 -5.25 -5.62
N VAL A 100 15.82 -6.04 -5.93
CA VAL A 100 15.81 -6.92 -7.12
C VAL A 100 14.86 -8.09 -6.91
N ASP A 101 14.35 -8.63 -8.00
CA ASP A 101 13.31 -9.66 -8.06
C ASP A 101 13.65 -10.94 -7.30
N GLU A 102 14.86 -11.49 -7.48
CA GLU A 102 15.28 -12.71 -6.80
C GLU A 102 15.36 -12.52 -5.26
N THR A 103 15.86 -11.37 -4.81
CA THR A 103 15.91 -11.05 -3.37
C THR A 103 14.51 -10.94 -2.78
N SER A 104 13.58 -10.33 -3.51
CA SER A 104 12.18 -10.24 -3.13
C SER A 104 11.55 -11.63 -3.02
N ALA A 105 11.79 -12.50 -4.01
CA ALA A 105 11.29 -13.88 -4.03
C ALA A 105 11.82 -14.69 -2.84
N ILE A 106 13.12 -14.60 -2.52
CA ILE A 106 13.71 -15.30 -1.39
C ILE A 106 13.11 -14.83 -0.07
N ARG A 107 12.87 -13.52 0.10
CA ARG A 107 12.18 -12.99 1.29
C ARG A 107 10.75 -13.49 1.39
N LYS A 108 10.05 -13.66 0.26
CA LYS A 108 8.73 -14.26 0.21
C LYS A 108 8.76 -15.72 0.66
N PHE A 109 9.73 -16.50 0.21
CA PHE A 109 9.93 -17.86 0.71
C PHE A 109 10.23 -17.87 2.22
N GLY A 110 11.03 -16.92 2.72
CA GLY A 110 11.25 -16.74 4.16
C GLY A 110 9.94 -16.53 4.94
N LEU A 111 9.05 -15.69 4.44
CA LEU A 111 7.74 -15.45 5.05
C LEU A 111 6.90 -16.74 5.12
N ILE A 112 6.86 -17.52 4.04
CA ILE A 112 6.05 -18.73 3.93
C ILE A 112 6.60 -19.88 4.77
N THR A 113 7.92 -20.00 4.86
CA THR A 113 8.61 -21.08 5.55
C THR A 113 8.90 -20.78 7.01
N GLY A 114 8.88 -19.51 7.41
CA GLY A 114 9.35 -19.03 8.72
C GLY A 114 10.88 -18.99 8.84
N ALA A 115 11.63 -19.24 7.77
CA ALA A 115 13.09 -19.22 7.75
C ALA A 115 13.64 -17.82 7.46
N ASP A 116 14.75 -17.45 8.07
CA ASP A 116 15.44 -16.22 7.72
C ASP A 116 16.21 -16.32 6.38
N TYR A 117 16.59 -15.16 5.83
CA TYR A 117 17.27 -15.07 4.54
C TYR A 117 18.60 -15.84 4.53
N ASN A 118 19.39 -15.76 5.61
CA ASN A 118 20.68 -16.43 5.69
C ASN A 118 20.53 -17.96 5.72
N THR A 119 19.48 -18.45 6.38
CA THR A 119 19.13 -19.88 6.34
C THR A 119 18.83 -20.33 4.93
N LEU A 120 17.94 -19.62 4.21
CA LEU A 120 17.55 -19.98 2.83
C LEU A 120 18.72 -19.90 1.85
N MET A 121 19.66 -18.99 2.06
CA MET A 121 20.82 -18.77 1.19
C MET A 121 22.11 -19.43 1.71
N SER A 122 21.99 -20.33 2.68
CA SER A 122 23.17 -20.99 3.25
C SER A 122 23.90 -21.86 2.22
N LYS A 123 25.23 -21.79 2.24
CA LYS A 123 26.08 -22.61 1.38
C LYS A 123 25.86 -24.10 1.68
N ASP A 124 25.82 -24.90 0.62
CA ASP A 124 25.65 -26.36 0.65
C ASP A 124 24.31 -26.84 1.28
N GLY A 125 23.35 -25.94 1.42
CA GLY A 125 22.06 -26.27 2.02
C GLY A 125 22.13 -26.73 3.49
N LYS A 126 23.22 -26.42 4.20
CA LYS A 126 23.46 -26.92 5.56
C LYS A 126 22.42 -26.49 6.59
N LEU A 127 21.78 -25.36 6.36
CA LEU A 127 20.75 -24.79 7.22
C LEU A 127 19.33 -24.99 6.67
N VAL A 128 19.20 -25.39 5.40
CA VAL A 128 17.92 -25.64 4.75
C VAL A 128 17.69 -27.15 4.70
N ASP A 129 16.75 -27.64 5.49
CA ASP A 129 16.34 -29.03 5.35
C ASP A 129 15.51 -29.23 4.06
N LYS A 130 15.40 -30.49 3.63
CA LYS A 130 14.65 -30.88 2.43
C LYS A 130 13.21 -30.41 2.48
N LYS A 131 12.54 -30.49 3.66
CA LYS A 131 11.14 -30.10 3.83
C LYS A 131 10.92 -28.60 3.64
N LEU A 132 11.89 -27.79 4.05
CA LEU A 132 11.85 -26.35 3.89
C LEU A 132 11.92 -25.94 2.41
N PHE A 133 12.82 -26.58 1.66
CA PHE A 133 12.93 -26.38 0.22
C PHE A 133 11.67 -26.89 -0.53
N GLU A 134 11.13 -28.03 -0.13
CA GLU A 134 9.88 -28.57 -0.70
C GLU A 134 8.71 -27.58 -0.52
N LYS A 135 8.57 -26.94 0.63
CA LYS A 135 7.56 -25.87 0.84
C LYS A 135 7.72 -24.69 -0.13
N CYS A 136 8.96 -24.26 -0.37
CA CYS A 136 9.21 -23.21 -1.37
C CYS A 136 8.76 -23.63 -2.77
N VAL A 137 9.05 -24.89 -3.16
CA VAL A 137 8.67 -25.45 -4.45
C VAL A 137 7.15 -25.61 -4.56
N GLU A 138 6.48 -26.05 -3.50
CA GLU A 138 5.01 -26.16 -3.45
C GLU A 138 4.35 -24.81 -3.63
N TYR A 139 4.84 -23.79 -2.93
CA TYR A 139 4.33 -22.42 -3.10
C TYR A 139 4.55 -21.93 -4.53
N TYR A 140 5.75 -22.10 -5.10
CA TYR A 140 6.02 -21.75 -6.50
C TYR A 140 5.02 -22.44 -7.44
N LYS A 141 4.80 -23.75 -7.29
CA LYS A 141 3.84 -24.50 -8.11
C LYS A 141 2.42 -23.97 -7.98
N SER A 142 2.00 -23.52 -6.80
CA SER A 142 0.67 -22.95 -6.59
C SER A 142 0.45 -21.62 -7.32
N THR A 143 1.54 -20.93 -7.71
CA THR A 143 1.49 -19.66 -8.44
C THR A 143 1.52 -19.79 -9.96
N ILE A 144 1.88 -20.96 -10.52
CA ILE A 144 2.13 -21.14 -11.96
C ILE A 144 0.92 -20.77 -12.82
N ASN A 145 -0.31 -21.02 -12.36
CA ASN A 145 -1.54 -20.71 -13.09
C ASN A 145 -2.33 -19.57 -12.41
N ASN A 146 -1.68 -18.75 -11.60
CA ASN A 146 -2.33 -17.73 -10.81
C ASN A 146 -1.74 -16.35 -11.10
N ASP A 147 -2.36 -15.62 -12.03
CA ASP A 147 -2.00 -14.24 -12.40
C ASP A 147 -2.48 -13.21 -11.38
N LEU A 148 -2.77 -13.60 -10.14
CA LEU A 148 -3.33 -12.72 -9.13
C LEU A 148 -2.40 -11.56 -8.78
N ILE A 149 -1.08 -11.78 -8.76
CA ILE A 149 -0.07 -10.81 -8.35
C ILE A 149 0.88 -10.51 -9.51
N ASN A 150 0.95 -9.26 -9.91
CA ASN A 150 1.97 -8.73 -10.80
C ASN A 150 2.91 -7.78 -10.06
N VAL A 151 4.20 -7.78 -10.41
CA VAL A 151 5.23 -6.99 -9.69
C VAL A 151 6.05 -6.17 -10.68
N ILE A 152 6.25 -4.90 -10.36
CA ILE A 152 7.16 -3.97 -11.04
C ILE A 152 8.35 -3.73 -10.13
N TYR A 153 9.55 -4.06 -10.59
CA TYR A 153 10.79 -3.87 -9.86
C TYR A 153 11.55 -2.61 -10.30
N ASP A 154 11.29 -2.15 -11.51
CA ASP A 154 11.92 -0.95 -12.05
C ASP A 154 11.43 0.31 -11.34
N THR A 155 12.36 1.23 -11.07
CA THR A 155 11.99 2.58 -10.61
C THR A 155 11.35 3.34 -11.74
N CYS A 156 10.19 3.93 -11.49
CA CYS A 156 9.37 4.63 -12.46
C CYS A 156 9.01 6.05 -12.01
N THR A 157 8.47 6.84 -12.92
CA THR A 157 7.82 8.12 -12.62
C THR A 157 6.37 7.88 -12.17
N VAL A 158 5.73 8.93 -11.62
CA VAL A 158 4.30 8.87 -11.27
C VAL A 158 3.43 8.64 -12.50
N SER A 159 3.78 9.25 -13.62
CA SER A 159 3.07 9.08 -14.90
C SER A 159 3.16 7.64 -15.42
N GLU A 160 4.34 7.02 -15.36
CA GLU A 160 4.55 5.60 -15.72
C GLU A 160 3.78 4.66 -14.80
N MET A 161 3.73 4.93 -13.50
CA MET A 161 2.90 4.19 -12.55
C MET A 161 1.42 4.23 -12.95
N CYS A 162 0.89 5.42 -13.22
CA CYS A 162 -0.51 5.59 -13.64
C CYS A 162 -0.82 4.84 -14.94
N ALA A 163 0.08 4.95 -15.93
CA ALA A 163 -0.05 4.24 -17.20
C ALA A 163 -0.05 2.71 -16.99
N THR A 164 0.84 2.20 -16.13
CA THR A 164 0.93 0.77 -15.80
C THR A 164 -0.34 0.27 -15.11
N ILE A 165 -0.85 1.01 -14.10
CA ILE A 165 -2.10 0.66 -13.42
C ILE A 165 -3.27 0.65 -14.42
N HIS A 166 -3.35 1.65 -15.28
CA HIS A 166 -4.41 1.71 -16.29
C HIS A 166 -4.31 0.56 -17.29
N TYR A 167 -3.10 0.23 -17.76
CA TYR A 167 -2.86 -0.91 -18.64
C TYR A 167 -3.33 -2.24 -18.01
N GLU A 168 -2.97 -2.49 -16.75
CA GLU A 168 -3.40 -3.70 -16.05
C GLU A 168 -4.92 -3.74 -15.82
N LEU A 169 -5.56 -2.60 -15.54
CA LEU A 169 -7.01 -2.51 -15.43
C LEU A 169 -7.71 -2.82 -16.76
N GLU A 170 -7.21 -2.30 -17.87
CA GLU A 170 -7.76 -2.60 -19.22
C GLU A 170 -7.52 -4.07 -19.61
N ARG A 171 -6.34 -4.62 -19.30
CA ARG A 171 -5.98 -6.02 -19.59
C ARG A 171 -6.92 -7.02 -18.93
N TYR A 172 -7.40 -6.72 -17.73
CA TYR A 172 -8.27 -7.59 -16.94
C TYR A 172 -9.71 -7.09 -16.84
N LYS A 173 -10.11 -6.22 -17.74
CA LYS A 173 -11.48 -5.67 -17.79
C LYS A 173 -12.49 -6.81 -17.96
N ASN A 174 -13.57 -6.72 -17.19
CA ASN A 174 -14.65 -7.69 -17.26
C ASN A 174 -15.40 -7.62 -18.60
N GLU A 175 -16.08 -8.69 -18.97
CA GLU A 175 -16.87 -8.76 -20.20
C GLU A 175 -17.99 -7.71 -20.27
N ASP A 176 -18.51 -7.30 -19.13
CA ASP A 176 -19.51 -6.23 -19.01
C ASP A 176 -18.94 -4.80 -19.12
N GLY A 177 -17.62 -4.69 -19.35
CA GLY A 177 -16.90 -3.44 -19.48
C GLY A 177 -16.53 -2.77 -18.14
N THR A 178 -16.81 -3.40 -17.00
CA THR A 178 -16.37 -2.90 -15.70
C THR A 178 -14.90 -3.25 -15.41
N TYR A 179 -14.23 -2.41 -14.62
CA TYR A 179 -12.87 -2.69 -14.17
C TYR A 179 -12.85 -3.63 -12.97
N PRO A 180 -11.85 -4.54 -12.90
CA PRO A 180 -11.67 -5.39 -11.72
C PRO A 180 -11.24 -4.55 -10.51
N ASN A 181 -11.57 -5.00 -9.33
CA ASN A 181 -10.96 -4.48 -8.12
C ASN A 181 -9.45 -4.74 -8.13
N MET A 182 -8.65 -3.75 -7.76
CA MET A 182 -7.19 -3.88 -7.76
C MET A 182 -6.59 -3.30 -6.47
N LEU A 183 -5.78 -4.11 -5.78
CA LEU A 183 -4.92 -3.65 -4.69
C LEU A 183 -3.56 -3.26 -5.28
N VAL A 184 -3.19 -2.00 -5.15
CA VAL A 184 -1.87 -1.49 -5.56
C VAL A 184 -1.03 -1.23 -4.32
N THR A 185 0.16 -1.85 -4.25
CA THR A 185 1.12 -1.62 -3.18
C THR A 185 2.36 -0.92 -3.71
N ILE A 186 2.90 0.03 -2.95
CA ILE A 186 4.07 0.86 -3.35
C ILE A 186 5.13 0.79 -2.25
N ASP A 187 6.28 0.19 -2.55
CA ASP A 187 7.44 0.11 -1.65
C ASP A 187 8.67 0.79 -2.31
N HIS A 188 9.00 2.03 -1.95
CA HIS A 188 8.29 3.02 -1.13
C HIS A 188 8.17 4.35 -1.90
N SER A 189 7.33 5.25 -1.42
CA SER A 189 6.97 6.51 -2.11
C SER A 189 8.16 7.39 -2.55
N ALA A 190 9.26 7.40 -1.82
CA ALA A 190 10.43 8.23 -2.13
C ALA A 190 11.34 7.67 -3.26
N LEU A 191 11.05 6.47 -3.79
CA LEU A 191 11.83 5.86 -4.88
C LEU A 191 11.35 6.25 -6.28
N PHE A 192 10.21 6.89 -6.41
CA PHE A 192 9.78 7.42 -7.70
C PHE A 192 10.79 8.42 -8.26
N LYS A 193 10.94 8.38 -9.58
CA LYS A 193 11.69 9.38 -10.34
C LYS A 193 10.82 10.62 -10.52
N ASN A 194 11.46 11.77 -10.65
CA ASN A 194 10.76 12.99 -11.02
C ASN A 194 10.27 12.89 -12.47
N ASP A 195 9.02 13.28 -12.71
CA ASP A 195 8.53 13.52 -14.07
C ASP A 195 9.16 14.78 -14.67
N ILE A 196 9.02 14.94 -15.97
CA ILE A 196 9.51 16.13 -16.68
C ILE A 196 8.88 17.39 -16.07
N GLY A 197 9.73 18.34 -15.67
CA GLY A 197 9.31 19.61 -15.09
C GLY A 197 9.24 19.62 -13.54
N GLN A 198 9.34 18.48 -12.87
CA GLN A 198 9.45 18.43 -11.42
C GLN A 198 10.87 18.73 -10.96
N LYS A 199 11.01 19.60 -9.95
CA LYS A 199 12.31 20.11 -9.48
C LYS A 199 12.87 19.26 -8.34
N ASP A 200 12.01 18.75 -7.48
CA ASP A 200 12.43 18.05 -6.26
C ASP A 200 11.48 16.93 -5.85
N LYS A 201 11.84 16.22 -4.78
CA LYS A 201 11.07 15.12 -4.23
C LYS A 201 9.74 15.55 -3.61
N PHE A 202 9.61 16.79 -3.16
CA PHE A 202 8.37 17.28 -2.59
C PHE A 202 7.30 17.48 -3.66
N GLU A 203 7.68 18.08 -4.80
CA GLU A 203 6.81 18.19 -5.98
C GLU A 203 6.40 16.81 -6.50
N MET A 204 7.33 15.84 -6.54
CA MET A 204 7.03 14.46 -6.95
C MET A 204 6.04 13.79 -5.99
N LEU A 205 6.21 13.94 -4.67
CA LEU A 205 5.27 13.36 -3.68
C LEU A 205 3.88 14.00 -3.75
N GLY A 206 3.81 15.31 -4.04
CA GLY A 206 2.55 16.00 -4.32
C GLY A 206 1.85 15.42 -5.55
N ALA A 207 2.58 15.29 -6.65
CA ALA A 207 2.06 14.66 -7.87
C ALA A 207 1.62 13.21 -7.64
N LEU A 208 2.36 12.44 -6.83
CA LEU A 208 1.95 11.10 -6.42
C LEU A 208 0.60 11.13 -5.70
N GLY A 209 0.42 11.99 -4.69
CA GLY A 209 -0.82 12.12 -3.95
C GLY A 209 -2.01 12.49 -4.86
N GLU A 210 -1.83 13.45 -5.76
CA GLU A 210 -2.84 13.83 -6.76
C GLU A 210 -3.19 12.66 -7.69
N ALA A 211 -2.18 11.94 -8.19
CA ALA A 211 -2.36 10.78 -9.05
C ALA A 211 -3.14 9.66 -8.36
N LEU A 212 -2.77 9.31 -7.13
CA LEU A 212 -3.49 8.31 -6.32
C LEU A 212 -4.95 8.72 -6.09
N THR A 213 -5.19 10.01 -5.80
CA THR A 213 -6.55 10.56 -5.65
C THR A 213 -7.35 10.47 -6.95
N TYR A 214 -6.73 10.77 -8.08
CA TYR A 214 -7.38 10.61 -9.38
C TYR A 214 -7.74 9.15 -9.65
N MET A 215 -6.79 8.24 -9.41
CA MET A 215 -6.99 6.81 -9.67
C MET A 215 -8.11 6.23 -8.77
N LYS A 216 -8.11 6.50 -7.47
CA LYS A 216 -9.17 5.98 -6.57
C LYS A 216 -10.56 6.53 -6.88
N LYS A 217 -10.66 7.75 -7.44
CA LYS A 217 -11.96 8.35 -7.84
C LYS A 217 -12.51 7.69 -9.10
N ASN A 218 -11.66 7.33 -10.05
CA ASN A 218 -12.08 6.84 -11.36
C ASN A 218 -12.11 5.32 -11.47
N TYR A 219 -11.33 4.60 -10.66
CA TYR A 219 -11.18 3.15 -10.72
C TYR A 219 -11.41 2.48 -9.36
N PRO A 220 -11.78 1.19 -9.31
CA PRO A 220 -11.96 0.44 -8.07
C PRO A 220 -10.60 -0.02 -7.49
N VAL A 221 -9.69 0.93 -7.24
CA VAL A 221 -8.33 0.67 -6.78
C VAL A 221 -8.19 1.05 -5.30
N ALA A 222 -7.61 0.15 -4.49
CA ALA A 222 -7.15 0.44 -3.15
C ALA A 222 -5.61 0.55 -3.16
N PHE A 223 -5.08 1.55 -2.48
CA PHE A 223 -3.63 1.78 -2.40
C PHE A 223 -3.10 1.53 -1.00
N VAL A 224 -1.96 0.84 -0.89
CA VAL A 224 -1.14 0.77 0.32
C VAL A 224 0.25 1.27 -0.02
N VAL A 225 0.61 2.44 0.50
CA VAL A 225 1.84 3.15 0.17
C VAL A 225 2.76 3.17 1.37
N LEU A 226 3.93 2.55 1.24
CA LEU A 226 4.97 2.67 2.26
C LEU A 226 5.68 4.02 2.14
N SER A 227 5.88 4.67 3.28
CA SER A 227 6.68 5.89 3.40
C SER A 227 7.73 5.74 4.50
N GLN A 228 8.83 6.48 4.38
CA GLN A 228 9.83 6.53 5.45
C GLN A 228 9.43 7.54 6.51
N LEU A 229 9.76 7.25 7.77
CA LEU A 229 9.71 8.25 8.82
C LEU A 229 11.02 9.06 8.83
N ASN A 230 10.91 10.35 9.05
CA ASN A 230 12.07 11.22 9.26
C ASN A 230 12.78 10.86 10.60
N ARG A 231 13.94 11.49 10.84
CA ARG A 231 14.74 11.17 12.04
C ARG A 231 14.20 11.79 13.33
N ASN A 232 13.23 12.66 13.27
CA ASN A 232 12.68 13.34 14.45
C ASN A 232 12.06 12.35 15.45
N ILE A 233 11.56 11.21 14.97
CA ILE A 233 11.05 10.16 15.86
C ILE A 233 12.15 9.54 16.74
N ASP A 234 13.43 9.67 16.37
CA ASP A 234 14.55 9.13 17.13
C ASP A 234 15.09 10.14 18.16
N ASP A 235 14.51 11.34 18.27
CA ASP A 235 14.94 12.38 19.23
C ASP A 235 14.76 11.88 20.67
N THR A 236 15.86 11.93 21.43
CA THR A 236 15.91 11.53 22.83
C THR A 236 14.99 12.34 23.73
N LYS A 237 14.72 13.61 23.40
CA LYS A 237 13.76 14.45 24.14
C LYS A 237 12.36 13.86 24.09
N ARG A 238 11.94 13.33 22.95
CA ARG A 238 10.61 12.66 22.83
C ARG A 238 10.51 11.40 23.68
N GLN A 239 11.64 10.72 23.94
CA GLN A 239 11.67 9.55 24.82
C GLN A 239 11.49 9.91 26.28
N VAL A 240 12.00 11.08 26.71
CA VAL A 240 11.96 11.54 28.11
C VAL A 240 10.63 12.22 28.43
N GLU A 241 10.13 13.04 27.51
CA GLU A 241 8.92 13.86 27.72
C GLU A 241 7.63 13.03 27.59
N ALA A 242 7.64 12.03 26.71
CA ALA A 242 6.52 11.11 26.57
C ALA A 242 6.74 9.89 27.48
N ASN A 243 6.12 9.82 28.62
CA ASN A 243 6.19 8.69 29.58
C ASN A 243 5.92 7.28 28.97
N TYR A 244 5.59 7.22 27.69
CA TYR A 244 5.09 6.04 26.96
C TYR A 244 5.92 5.64 25.74
N GLY A 245 7.07 6.24 25.52
CA GLY A 245 7.89 6.03 24.31
C GLY A 245 7.46 6.92 23.15
N ASN A 246 8.22 6.83 22.06
CA ASN A 246 8.01 7.70 20.90
C ASN A 246 6.91 7.12 19.99
N TYR A 247 5.72 7.66 20.09
CA TYR A 247 4.67 7.39 19.11
C TYR A 247 5.03 8.00 17.76
N VAL A 248 4.61 7.34 16.69
CA VAL A 248 4.67 7.90 15.34
C VAL A 248 3.60 8.98 15.22
N LEU A 249 4.03 10.18 14.81
CA LEU A 249 3.17 11.31 14.51
C LEU A 249 3.12 11.50 12.99
N ASP A 250 2.08 12.16 12.50
CA ASP A 250 1.94 12.48 11.08
C ASP A 250 3.13 13.28 10.56
N SER A 251 3.64 14.22 11.36
CA SER A 251 4.84 15.02 11.06
C SER A 251 6.14 14.21 10.94
N ASP A 252 6.16 12.96 11.41
CA ASP A 252 7.31 12.07 11.25
C ASP A 252 7.38 11.43 9.86
N ILE A 253 6.29 11.40 9.12
CA ILE A 253 6.27 10.80 7.77
C ILE A 253 6.98 11.72 6.79
N TYR A 254 7.94 11.19 6.04
CA TYR A 254 8.70 11.96 5.06
C TYR A 254 7.78 12.49 3.95
N GLY A 255 7.82 13.80 3.73
CA GLY A 255 6.92 14.47 2.78
C GLY A 255 5.46 14.47 3.24
N SER A 256 5.20 14.45 4.56
CA SER A 256 3.87 14.34 5.16
C SER A 256 2.84 15.27 4.53
N ASP A 257 3.15 16.55 4.41
CA ASP A 257 2.20 17.54 3.89
C ASP A 257 1.77 17.26 2.44
N ALA A 258 2.68 16.73 1.62
CA ALA A 258 2.40 16.45 0.21
C ALA A 258 1.61 15.14 -0.01
N LEU A 259 1.84 14.12 0.81
CA LEU A 259 1.24 12.80 0.62
C LEU A 259 0.06 12.55 1.57
N LEU A 260 0.15 12.95 2.84
CA LEU A 260 -0.86 12.62 3.86
C LEU A 260 -2.19 13.32 3.64
N GLN A 261 -2.21 14.52 3.04
CA GLN A 261 -3.45 15.20 2.68
C GLN A 261 -4.35 14.40 1.72
N HIS A 262 -3.78 13.40 1.05
CA HIS A 262 -4.48 12.50 0.13
C HIS A 262 -4.86 11.16 0.76
N ALA A 263 -4.29 10.83 1.93
CA ALA A 263 -4.51 9.57 2.62
C ALA A 263 -5.90 9.51 3.27
N ASP A 264 -6.55 8.36 3.15
CA ASP A 264 -7.78 8.06 3.91
C ASP A 264 -7.43 7.41 5.26
N VAL A 265 -6.31 6.67 5.30
CA VAL A 265 -5.82 5.95 6.48
C VAL A 265 -4.31 6.15 6.61
N VAL A 266 -3.85 6.42 7.83
CA VAL A 266 -2.42 6.53 8.15
C VAL A 266 -2.06 5.52 9.24
N ILE A 267 -1.02 4.72 9.00
CA ILE A 267 -0.52 3.70 9.92
C ILE A 267 0.94 3.99 10.24
N GLY A 268 1.26 4.16 11.52
CA GLY A 268 2.63 4.27 11.99
C GLY A 268 3.15 2.94 12.52
N ILE A 269 4.21 2.40 11.92
CA ILE A 269 4.90 1.21 12.44
C ILE A 269 6.11 1.64 13.26
N ASN A 270 6.12 1.22 14.54
CA ASN A 270 7.23 1.46 15.44
C ASN A 270 7.80 0.13 15.96
N LYS A 271 9.13 0.12 16.16
CA LYS A 271 9.84 -1.00 16.80
C LYS A 271 10.56 -0.47 18.04
N PRO A 272 9.90 -0.42 19.20
CA PRO A 272 10.43 0.19 20.42
C PRO A 272 11.77 -0.41 20.86
N SER A 273 12.01 -1.71 20.60
CA SER A 273 13.25 -2.39 20.96
C SER A 273 14.50 -1.81 20.29
N ILE A 274 14.38 -1.26 19.07
CA ILE A 274 15.52 -0.60 18.37
C ILE A 274 15.98 0.65 19.16
N ARG A 275 15.05 1.33 19.83
CA ARG A 275 15.31 2.53 20.63
C ARG A 275 15.54 2.20 22.10
N LYS A 276 15.68 0.92 22.48
CA LYS A 276 15.84 0.46 23.86
C LYS A 276 14.70 0.91 24.77
N ILE A 277 13.52 1.17 24.23
CA ILE A 277 12.32 1.53 24.99
C ILE A 277 11.78 0.25 25.60
N LYS A 278 11.77 0.19 26.96
CA LYS A 278 11.33 -0.98 27.72
C LYS A 278 9.80 -1.06 27.85
N LYS A 279 9.11 0.07 27.88
CA LYS A 279 7.67 0.18 28.01
C LYS A 279 7.13 1.09 26.93
N TYR A 280 6.12 0.65 26.20
CA TYR A 280 5.47 1.38 25.12
C TYR A 280 3.96 1.34 25.30
N GLY A 281 3.36 2.52 25.29
CA GLY A 281 1.95 2.70 25.59
C GLY A 281 1.67 2.95 27.09
N PRO A 282 0.44 3.34 27.41
CA PRO A 282 0.00 3.60 28.77
C PRO A 282 0.05 2.36 29.68
#